data_375dfb846f3c9be5462d08af07ad74ef
#
_entry.id   375dfb846f3c9be5462d08af07ad74ef
#
_cell.length_a   1.000
_cell.length_b   1.000
_cell.length_c   1.000
_cell.angle_alpha   90.00
_cell.angle_beta   90.00
_cell.angle_gamma   90.00
#
_symmetry.space_group_name_H-M   'P 1'
#
loop_
_entity.id
_entity.type
_entity.pdbx_description
1 polymer ?
#
loop_
_entity_poly.entity_id
_entity_poly.type
_entity_poly.pdbx_seq_one_letter_code
_entity_poly.pdbx_strand_id
1 'polypeptide(L)'
;MHLLRRFFFALLACVHGAAWAQTAPSAADIAAYRGLHAAAQRGDGAALRQALAGGADVSGRDGHGRTPVHVAAFARQREAIQALAAAGADLGLLENDRYDAVTLAAVADDEETLRVLLALGASAKLTTSRYDGTALIAAAHLGHDGVVRQLVAAGAPLDHVNNLHWTAVIEAIVLGDGGPRHQATLKALIDAKANLQLADRSGRTPLALARERGYAAMQRLLEAAGAR
;
A
#
# COMPACT_ATOMS: atom_id res chain seq x y z
N MET A 1 -34.22 -30.01 -0.55
CA MET A 1 -33.60 -29.21 0.52
C MET A 1 -32.13 -28.81 0.14
N HIS A 2 -31.85 -28.45 -1.12
CA HIS A 2 -30.51 -28.10 -1.63
C HIS A 2 -30.44 -26.78 -2.42
N LEU A 3 -31.48 -25.93 -2.36
CA LEU A 3 -31.53 -24.68 -3.16
C LEU A 3 -31.22 -23.39 -2.40
N LEU A 4 -31.05 -23.42 -1.06
CA LEU A 4 -30.85 -22.20 -0.27
C LEU A 4 -29.37 -21.84 0.03
N ARG A 5 -28.41 -22.64 -0.42
CA ARG A 5 -26.98 -22.41 -0.12
C ARG A 5 -26.20 -21.60 -1.17
N ARG A 6 -26.82 -21.29 -2.30
CA ARG A 6 -26.14 -20.59 -3.43
C ARG A 6 -26.34 -19.07 -3.47
N PHE A 7 -27.20 -18.50 -2.63
CA PHE A 7 -27.51 -17.06 -2.68
C PHE A 7 -26.70 -16.19 -1.70
N PHE A 8 -25.94 -16.78 -0.77
CA PHE A 8 -25.16 -16.00 0.20
C PHE A 8 -23.76 -15.59 -0.28
N PHE A 9 -23.25 -16.15 -1.38
CA PHE A 9 -21.91 -15.85 -1.91
C PHE A 9 -21.87 -14.68 -2.90
N ALA A 10 -23.00 -14.28 -3.46
CA ALA A 10 -23.04 -13.23 -4.49
C ALA A 10 -23.07 -11.79 -3.93
N LEU A 11 -23.40 -11.61 -2.64
CA LEU A 11 -23.51 -10.26 -2.04
C LEU A 11 -22.19 -9.77 -1.41
N LEU A 12 -21.20 -10.66 -1.22
CA LEU A 12 -19.91 -10.27 -0.62
C LEU A 12 -18.90 -9.75 -1.66
N ALA A 13 -19.14 -10.01 -2.95
CA ALA A 13 -18.21 -9.61 -4.03
C ALA A 13 -18.28 -8.12 -4.40
N CYS A 14 -19.34 -7.40 -4.05
CA CYS A 14 -19.49 -5.98 -4.40
C CYS A 14 -18.94 -4.98 -3.37
N VAL A 15 -18.54 -5.44 -2.18
CA VAL A 15 -18.03 -4.54 -1.13
C VAL A 15 -16.50 -4.38 -1.17
N HIS A 16 -15.78 -5.24 -1.88
CA HIS A 16 -14.32 -5.30 -1.83
C HIS A 16 -13.59 -4.36 -2.79
N GLY A 17 -14.28 -3.76 -3.76
CA GLY A 17 -13.67 -2.82 -4.73
C GLY A 17 -13.42 -1.40 -4.21
N ALA A 18 -13.99 -1.02 -3.05
CA ALA A 18 -13.89 0.34 -2.53
C ALA A 18 -12.95 0.48 -1.31
N ALA A 19 -12.42 -0.63 -0.80
CA ALA A 19 -11.74 -0.64 0.50
C ALA A 19 -10.34 -0.04 0.50
N TRP A 20 -9.69 0.06 -0.67
CA TRP A 20 -8.32 0.56 -0.84
C TRP A 20 -8.22 1.66 -1.90
N ALA A 21 -9.33 2.30 -2.24
CA ALA A 21 -9.33 3.38 -3.21
C ALA A 21 -8.66 4.61 -2.59
N GLN A 22 -7.38 4.78 -2.88
CA GLN A 22 -6.69 6.05 -2.67
C GLN A 22 -7.36 7.11 -3.54
N THR A 23 -7.69 8.25 -2.94
CA THR A 23 -8.27 9.36 -3.70
C THR A 23 -7.16 10.16 -4.36
N ALA A 24 -6.80 9.79 -5.59
CA ALA A 24 -5.86 10.59 -6.38
C ALA A 24 -6.42 12.01 -6.60
N PRO A 25 -5.56 13.02 -6.77
CA PRO A 25 -6.01 14.36 -7.12
C PRO A 25 -6.89 14.35 -8.37
N SER A 26 -8.09 14.89 -8.25
CA SER A 26 -9.00 15.06 -9.39
C SER A 26 -8.46 16.12 -10.36
N ALA A 27 -9.00 16.17 -11.58
CA ALA A 27 -8.67 17.21 -12.53
C ALA A 27 -8.96 18.64 -11.96
N ALA A 28 -10.01 18.76 -11.15
CA ALA A 28 -10.33 20.02 -10.47
C ALA A 28 -9.30 20.37 -9.39
N ASP A 29 -8.85 19.40 -8.58
CA ASP A 29 -7.78 19.61 -7.61
C ASP A 29 -6.50 20.07 -8.30
N ILE A 30 -6.10 19.35 -9.37
CA ILE A 30 -4.89 19.68 -10.14
C ILE A 30 -4.98 21.09 -10.72
N ALA A 31 -6.12 21.48 -11.28
CA ALA A 31 -6.33 22.82 -11.81
C ALA A 31 -6.32 23.91 -10.72
N ALA A 32 -6.71 23.55 -9.51
CA ALA A 32 -6.72 24.45 -8.35
C ALA A 32 -5.34 24.59 -7.68
N TYR A 33 -4.41 23.68 -7.89
CA TYR A 33 -3.09 23.71 -7.23
C TYR A 33 -2.32 24.99 -7.57
N ARG A 34 -1.61 25.52 -6.57
CA ARG A 34 -0.73 26.69 -6.65
C ARG A 34 0.56 26.40 -5.89
N GLY A 35 1.57 27.21 -6.09
CA GLY A 35 2.83 27.13 -5.35
C GLY A 35 3.46 25.73 -5.40
N LEU A 36 3.83 25.19 -4.23
CA LEU A 36 4.49 23.90 -4.12
C LEU A 36 3.65 22.72 -4.63
N HIS A 37 2.34 22.68 -4.40
CA HIS A 37 1.47 21.62 -4.91
C HIS A 37 1.46 21.60 -6.46
N ALA A 38 1.34 22.77 -7.08
CA ALA A 38 1.36 22.86 -8.55
C ALA A 38 2.73 22.46 -9.13
N ALA A 39 3.82 22.88 -8.49
CA ALA A 39 5.17 22.54 -8.92
C ALA A 39 5.45 21.03 -8.72
N ALA A 40 5.02 20.46 -7.58
CA ALA A 40 5.12 19.04 -7.29
C ALA A 40 4.34 18.18 -8.28
N GLN A 41 3.11 18.57 -8.61
CA GLN A 41 2.28 17.88 -9.60
C GLN A 41 2.93 17.83 -10.99
N ARG A 42 3.61 18.90 -11.40
CA ARG A 42 4.25 18.99 -12.73
C ARG A 42 5.70 18.49 -12.77
N GLY A 43 6.30 18.22 -11.60
CA GLY A 43 7.74 17.94 -11.51
C GLY A 43 8.60 19.16 -11.87
N ASP A 44 8.07 20.37 -11.70
CA ASP A 44 8.76 21.61 -12.04
C ASP A 44 9.79 21.98 -10.97
N GLY A 45 11.01 21.47 -11.13
CA GLY A 45 12.10 21.68 -10.20
C GLY A 45 12.52 23.15 -10.05
N ALA A 46 12.33 24.00 -11.05
CA ALA A 46 12.63 25.42 -10.97
C ALA A 46 11.60 26.14 -10.09
N ALA A 47 10.30 25.88 -10.35
CA ALA A 47 9.22 26.44 -9.53
C ALA A 47 9.26 25.90 -8.09
N LEU A 48 9.65 24.64 -7.87
CA LEU A 48 9.87 24.08 -6.53
C LEU A 48 10.94 24.87 -5.76
N ARG A 49 12.12 25.02 -6.35
CA ARG A 49 13.23 25.77 -5.72
C ARG A 49 12.83 27.22 -5.43
N GLN A 50 12.18 27.87 -6.38
CA GLN A 50 11.71 29.26 -6.20
C GLN A 50 10.70 29.39 -5.05
N ALA A 51 9.72 28.48 -4.98
CA ALA A 51 8.72 28.50 -3.91
C ALA A 51 9.35 28.24 -2.54
N LEU A 52 10.27 27.26 -2.45
CA LEU A 52 10.99 26.95 -1.22
C LEU A 52 11.88 28.10 -0.76
N ALA A 53 12.62 28.74 -1.69
CA ALA A 53 13.42 29.93 -1.36
C ALA A 53 12.57 31.11 -0.90
N GLY A 54 11.32 31.18 -1.36
CA GLY A 54 10.32 32.18 -0.91
C GLY A 54 9.65 31.84 0.43
N GLY A 55 10.09 30.78 1.12
CA GLY A 55 9.55 30.39 2.43
C GLY A 55 8.20 29.65 2.37
N ALA A 56 7.86 29.04 1.23
CA ALA A 56 6.64 28.23 1.14
C ALA A 56 6.68 27.06 2.13
N ASP A 57 5.54 26.82 2.78
CA ASP A 57 5.39 25.69 3.72
C ASP A 57 5.48 24.35 2.99
N VAL A 58 6.58 23.63 3.22
CA VAL A 58 6.87 22.32 2.62
C VAL A 58 5.88 21.24 3.06
N SER A 59 5.19 21.44 4.18
CA SER A 59 4.17 20.54 4.75
C SER A 59 2.74 21.05 4.55
N GLY A 60 2.57 22.16 3.79
CA GLY A 60 1.26 22.72 3.47
C GLY A 60 0.31 21.66 2.92
N ARG A 61 -0.98 21.74 3.31
CA ARG A 61 -1.97 20.70 2.96
C ARG A 61 -3.04 21.25 2.02
N ASP A 62 -3.45 20.43 1.05
CA ASP A 62 -4.62 20.72 0.23
C ASP A 62 -5.93 20.34 0.98
N GLY A 63 -7.08 20.48 0.30
CA GLY A 63 -8.40 20.16 0.88
C GLY A 63 -8.58 18.69 1.28
N HIS A 64 -7.72 17.79 0.79
CA HIS A 64 -7.70 16.37 1.15
C HIS A 64 -6.58 16.02 2.14
N GLY A 65 -5.92 17.03 2.70
CA GLY A 65 -4.79 16.85 3.63
C GLY A 65 -3.49 16.40 2.94
N ARG A 66 -3.42 16.39 1.61
CA ARG A 66 -2.24 15.98 0.85
C ARG A 66 -1.18 17.08 0.90
N THR A 67 0.04 16.72 1.27
CA THR A 67 1.21 17.59 1.18
C THR A 67 1.77 17.59 -0.25
N PRO A 68 2.71 18.50 -0.61
CA PRO A 68 3.41 18.44 -1.89
C PRO A 68 4.07 17.10 -2.17
N VAL A 69 4.55 16.37 -1.13
CA VAL A 69 5.13 15.02 -1.28
C VAL A 69 4.06 14.01 -1.74
N HIS A 70 2.86 14.03 -1.15
CA HIS A 70 1.76 13.17 -1.60
C HIS A 70 1.40 13.44 -3.07
N VAL A 71 1.30 14.72 -3.44
CA VAL A 71 0.99 15.13 -4.82
C VAL A 71 2.08 14.68 -5.78
N ALA A 72 3.36 14.85 -5.42
CA ALA A 72 4.48 14.36 -6.22
C ALA A 72 4.48 12.82 -6.35
N ALA A 73 4.13 12.08 -5.29
CA ALA A 73 4.02 10.62 -5.31
C ALA A 73 2.90 10.16 -6.25
N PHE A 74 1.71 10.73 -6.18
CA PHE A 74 0.63 10.46 -7.12
C PHE A 74 1.02 10.74 -8.57
N ALA A 75 1.76 11.84 -8.79
CA ALA A 75 2.20 12.25 -10.12
C ALA A 75 3.50 11.56 -10.58
N ARG A 76 4.08 10.67 -9.75
CA ARG A 76 5.35 9.96 -10.01
C ARG A 76 6.54 10.88 -10.28
N GLN A 77 6.53 12.08 -9.66
CA GLN A 77 7.55 13.11 -9.83
C GLN A 77 8.70 12.92 -8.82
N ARG A 78 9.59 11.99 -9.09
CA ARG A 78 10.63 11.53 -8.16
C ARG A 78 11.64 12.63 -7.82
N GLU A 79 12.04 13.44 -8.80
CA GLU A 79 12.91 14.60 -8.58
C GLU A 79 12.25 15.65 -7.69
N ALA A 80 10.93 15.82 -7.79
CA ALA A 80 10.17 16.69 -6.89
C ALA A 80 10.17 16.13 -5.45
N ILE A 81 9.99 14.82 -5.28
CA ILE A 81 10.08 14.15 -3.97
C ILE A 81 11.46 14.39 -3.35
N GLN A 82 12.55 14.21 -4.12
CA GLN A 82 13.91 14.45 -3.66
C GLN A 82 14.14 15.90 -3.22
N ALA A 83 13.68 16.85 -4.04
CA ALA A 83 13.80 18.28 -3.72
C ALA A 83 13.00 18.67 -2.47
N LEU A 84 11.80 18.14 -2.29
CA LEU A 84 10.97 18.37 -1.11
C LEU A 84 11.60 17.74 0.15
N ALA A 85 12.11 16.52 0.06
CA ALA A 85 12.83 15.86 1.15
C ALA A 85 14.08 16.64 1.56
N ALA A 86 14.87 17.11 0.58
CA ALA A 86 16.04 17.95 0.83
C ALA A 86 15.69 19.29 1.50
N ALA A 87 14.48 19.78 1.29
CA ALA A 87 13.93 20.96 1.95
C ALA A 87 13.30 20.67 3.33
N GLY A 88 13.42 19.43 3.84
CA GLY A 88 12.93 19.04 5.15
C GLY A 88 11.47 18.58 5.18
N ALA A 89 10.90 18.18 4.05
CA ALA A 89 9.57 17.57 4.05
C ALA A 89 9.54 16.30 4.89
N ASP A 90 8.55 16.19 5.78
CA ASP A 90 8.27 14.94 6.48
C ASP A 90 7.57 13.95 5.54
N LEU A 91 8.28 12.87 5.19
CA LEU A 91 7.80 11.82 4.30
C LEU A 91 6.77 10.88 4.95
N GLY A 92 6.61 10.94 6.27
CA GLY A 92 5.70 10.11 7.06
C GLY A 92 4.36 10.76 7.34
N LEU A 93 4.11 11.98 6.89
CA LEU A 93 2.81 12.61 7.07
C LEU A 93 1.72 11.81 6.36
N LEU A 94 0.55 11.71 7.04
CA LEU A 94 -0.63 11.06 6.48
C LEU A 94 -1.59 12.12 5.93
N GLU A 95 -2.19 11.83 4.77
CA GLU A 95 -3.31 12.61 4.24
C GLU A 95 -4.64 12.21 4.92
N ASN A 96 -5.80 12.74 4.51
CA ASN A 96 -7.08 12.55 5.22
C ASN A 96 -7.58 11.09 5.24
N ASP A 97 -7.24 10.26 4.24
CA ASP A 97 -7.53 8.83 4.23
C ASP A 97 -6.47 7.99 4.97
N ARG A 98 -5.52 8.67 5.65
CA ARG A 98 -4.43 8.10 6.45
C ARG A 98 -3.39 7.33 5.64
N TYR A 99 -3.12 7.75 4.41
CA TYR A 99 -2.01 7.23 3.61
C TYR A 99 -0.81 8.17 3.65
N ASP A 100 0.39 7.61 3.75
CA ASP A 100 1.65 8.28 3.50
C ASP A 100 2.13 8.06 2.06
N ALA A 101 3.19 8.73 1.64
CA ALA A 101 3.73 8.59 0.30
C ALA A 101 4.23 7.17 -0.02
N VAL A 102 4.74 6.43 0.98
CA VAL A 102 5.17 5.02 0.83
C VAL A 102 3.97 4.14 0.48
N THR A 103 2.87 4.28 1.22
CA THR A 103 1.65 3.51 0.95
C THR A 103 1.02 3.90 -0.39
N LEU A 104 1.07 5.19 -0.77
CA LEU A 104 0.62 5.65 -2.09
C LEU A 104 1.40 4.96 -3.22
N ALA A 105 2.72 4.94 -3.15
CA ALA A 105 3.56 4.26 -4.13
C ALA A 105 3.31 2.74 -4.14
N ALA A 106 3.12 2.14 -2.95
CA ALA A 106 2.85 0.71 -2.80
C ALA A 106 1.53 0.27 -3.47
N VAL A 107 0.47 1.05 -3.30
CA VAL A 107 -0.84 0.78 -3.95
C VAL A 107 -0.80 1.02 -5.46
N ALA A 108 -0.01 2.00 -5.91
CA ALA A 108 0.14 2.33 -7.32
C ALA A 108 1.05 1.36 -8.11
N ASP A 109 1.60 0.31 -7.47
CA ASP A 109 2.62 -0.58 -8.04
C ASP A 109 3.83 0.21 -8.60
N ASP A 110 4.15 1.36 -7.97
CA ASP A 110 5.25 2.22 -8.42
C ASP A 110 6.53 1.91 -7.66
N GLU A 111 7.21 0.85 -8.08
CA GLU A 111 8.46 0.38 -7.48
C GLU A 111 9.56 1.46 -7.50
N GLU A 112 9.59 2.31 -8.52
CA GLU A 112 10.61 3.34 -8.67
C GLU A 112 10.39 4.49 -7.65
N THR A 113 9.15 4.96 -7.51
CA THR A 113 8.83 5.99 -6.50
C THR A 113 9.02 5.44 -5.09
N LEU A 114 8.61 4.19 -4.84
CA LEU A 114 8.85 3.52 -3.56
C LEU A 114 10.36 3.47 -3.23
N ARG A 115 11.19 3.05 -4.19
CA ARG A 115 12.65 2.98 -4.02
C ARG A 115 13.25 4.35 -3.66
N VAL A 116 12.80 5.41 -4.32
CA VAL A 116 13.24 6.78 -4.02
C VAL A 116 12.83 7.19 -2.61
N LEU A 117 11.57 6.99 -2.22
CA LEU A 117 11.08 7.32 -0.88
C LEU A 117 11.86 6.59 0.22
N LEU A 118 12.07 5.28 0.06
CA LEU A 118 12.83 4.48 1.04
C LEU A 118 14.30 4.91 1.12
N ALA A 119 14.93 5.23 -0.02
CA ALA A 119 16.30 5.74 -0.06
C ALA A 119 16.44 7.11 0.62
N LEU A 120 15.39 7.91 0.66
CA LEU A 120 15.31 9.19 1.37
C LEU A 120 14.99 9.03 2.88
N GLY A 121 14.84 7.80 3.35
CA GLY A 121 14.58 7.52 4.77
C GLY A 121 13.10 7.46 5.15
N ALA A 122 12.18 7.42 4.17
CA ALA A 122 10.77 7.19 4.47
C ALA A 122 10.58 5.81 5.13
N SER A 123 9.70 5.75 6.11
CA SER A 123 9.47 4.54 6.91
C SER A 123 8.57 3.54 6.20
N ALA A 124 9.01 2.28 6.11
CA ALA A 124 8.16 1.16 5.69
C ALA A 124 7.27 0.60 6.82
N LYS A 125 7.30 1.23 8.03
CA LYS A 125 6.71 0.65 9.25
C LYS A 125 5.44 1.36 9.72
N LEU A 126 5.00 2.39 9.02
CA LEU A 126 3.86 3.18 9.46
C LEU A 126 2.56 2.37 9.35
N THR A 127 1.72 2.54 10.37
CA THR A 127 0.34 2.10 10.31
C THR A 127 -0.48 3.15 9.58
N THR A 128 -1.07 2.76 8.48
CA THR A 128 -1.76 3.62 7.54
C THR A 128 -3.18 3.10 7.26
N SER A 129 -3.97 3.85 6.50
CA SER A 129 -5.35 3.53 6.16
C SER A 129 -6.31 3.49 7.36
N ARG A 130 -7.61 3.53 7.06
CA ARG A 130 -8.69 3.37 8.05
C ARG A 130 -8.80 1.95 8.64
N TYR A 131 -8.09 1.01 8.04
CA TYR A 131 -8.07 -0.38 8.47
C TYR A 131 -6.88 -0.71 9.38
N ASP A 132 -6.10 0.31 9.80
CA ASP A 132 -4.86 0.13 10.56
C ASP A 132 -3.90 -0.86 9.88
N GLY A 133 -3.87 -0.82 8.54
CA GLY A 133 -2.97 -1.61 7.72
C GLY A 133 -1.57 -0.98 7.63
N THR A 134 -0.73 -1.56 6.80
CA THR A 134 0.59 -1.05 6.45
C THR A 134 0.74 -1.05 4.93
N ALA A 135 1.77 -0.36 4.41
CA ALA A 135 2.11 -0.43 2.99
C ALA A 135 2.32 -1.88 2.52
N LEU A 136 2.89 -2.74 3.37
CA LEU A 136 3.09 -4.17 3.08
C LEU A 136 1.77 -4.91 2.92
N ILE A 137 0.81 -4.67 3.79
CA ILE A 137 -0.54 -5.27 3.71
C ILE A 137 -1.22 -4.81 2.41
N ALA A 138 -1.17 -3.52 2.09
CA ALA A 138 -1.78 -2.98 0.87
C ALA A 138 -1.16 -3.56 -0.40
N ALA A 139 0.18 -3.68 -0.46
CA ALA A 139 0.87 -4.30 -1.58
C ALA A 139 0.55 -5.80 -1.71
N ALA A 140 0.44 -6.51 -0.58
CA ALA A 140 0.11 -7.93 -0.57
C ALA A 140 -1.32 -8.20 -1.07
N HIS A 141 -2.28 -7.38 -0.66
CA HIS A 141 -3.66 -7.39 -1.16
C HIS A 141 -3.71 -7.34 -2.70
N LEU A 142 -2.92 -6.43 -3.28
CA LEU A 142 -2.95 -6.15 -4.72
C LEU A 142 -2.03 -7.07 -5.54
N GLY A 143 -1.25 -7.93 -4.89
CA GLY A 143 -0.32 -8.82 -5.55
C GLY A 143 0.89 -8.09 -6.16
N HIS A 144 1.30 -6.96 -5.57
CA HIS A 144 2.43 -6.15 -6.03
C HIS A 144 3.75 -6.72 -5.51
N ASP A 145 4.15 -7.86 -6.03
CA ASP A 145 5.26 -8.67 -5.50
C ASP A 145 6.62 -7.96 -5.51
N GLY A 146 6.88 -7.09 -6.50
CA GLY A 146 8.09 -6.27 -6.53
C GLY A 146 8.12 -5.23 -5.39
N VAL A 147 6.98 -4.58 -5.15
CA VAL A 147 6.78 -3.66 -4.03
C VAL A 147 6.93 -4.39 -2.69
N VAL A 148 6.32 -5.57 -2.56
CA VAL A 148 6.42 -6.41 -1.35
C VAL A 148 7.89 -6.71 -1.03
N ARG A 149 8.70 -7.11 -2.01
CA ARG A 149 10.13 -7.38 -1.80
C ARG A 149 10.88 -6.13 -1.31
N GLN A 150 10.61 -4.96 -1.87
CA GLN A 150 11.24 -3.70 -1.44
C GLN A 150 10.85 -3.33 -0.01
N LEU A 151 9.57 -3.43 0.35
CA LEU A 151 9.08 -3.13 1.69
C LEU A 151 9.65 -4.10 2.73
N VAL A 152 9.72 -5.39 2.41
CA VAL A 152 10.38 -6.41 3.24
C VAL A 152 11.84 -6.06 3.48
N ALA A 153 12.58 -5.74 2.41
CA ALA A 153 13.99 -5.34 2.52
C ALA A 153 14.18 -4.06 3.36
N ALA A 154 13.19 -3.15 3.36
CA ALA A 154 13.16 -1.95 4.19
C ALA A 154 12.69 -2.19 5.64
N GLY A 155 12.45 -3.45 6.03
CA GLY A 155 12.07 -3.84 7.39
C GLY A 155 10.60 -3.58 7.72
N ALA A 156 9.70 -3.63 6.75
CA ALA A 156 8.26 -3.56 7.00
C ALA A 156 7.82 -4.67 7.99
N PRO A 157 6.85 -4.39 8.88
CA PRO A 157 6.39 -5.35 9.88
C PRO A 157 5.62 -6.49 9.18
N LEU A 158 6.25 -7.68 9.10
CA LEU A 158 5.71 -8.85 8.39
C LEU A 158 4.40 -9.36 8.99
N ASP A 159 4.31 -9.32 10.31
CA ASP A 159 3.25 -9.95 11.10
C ASP A 159 2.26 -8.94 11.68
N HIS A 160 2.27 -7.71 11.18
CA HIS A 160 1.28 -6.72 11.57
C HIS A 160 -0.14 -7.23 11.27
N VAL A 161 -1.01 -7.12 12.26
CA VAL A 161 -2.42 -7.51 12.17
C VAL A 161 -3.27 -6.25 12.11
N ASN A 162 -4.00 -6.06 11.03
CA ASN A 162 -4.89 -4.92 10.87
C ASN A 162 -6.20 -5.08 11.67
N ASN A 163 -7.07 -4.08 11.66
CA ASN A 163 -8.33 -4.12 12.42
C ASN A 163 -9.37 -5.12 11.86
N LEU A 164 -9.12 -5.74 10.69
CA LEU A 164 -9.86 -6.89 10.17
C LEU A 164 -9.32 -8.22 10.69
N HIS A 165 -8.28 -8.23 11.52
CA HIS A 165 -7.53 -9.40 11.98
C HIS A 165 -6.80 -10.12 10.84
N TRP A 166 -6.29 -9.37 9.86
CA TRP A 166 -5.57 -9.91 8.73
C TRP A 166 -4.12 -9.41 8.70
N THR A 167 -3.21 -10.33 8.37
CA THR A 167 -1.81 -10.06 8.06
C THR A 167 -1.64 -9.88 6.55
N ALA A 168 -0.45 -9.45 6.11
CA ALA A 168 -0.11 -9.40 4.68
C ALA A 168 -0.28 -10.78 3.99
N VAL A 169 0.07 -11.88 4.69
CA VAL A 169 -0.12 -13.25 4.18
C VAL A 169 -1.61 -13.57 3.97
N ILE A 170 -2.45 -13.22 4.94
CA ILE A 170 -3.90 -13.43 4.85
C ILE A 170 -4.51 -12.58 3.74
N GLU A 171 -4.13 -11.31 3.63
CA GLU A 171 -4.61 -10.39 2.58
C GLU A 171 -4.30 -10.92 1.17
N ALA A 172 -3.06 -11.40 0.93
CA ALA A 172 -2.65 -11.96 -0.34
C ALA A 172 -3.50 -13.19 -0.76
N ILE A 173 -4.03 -13.93 0.22
CA ILE A 173 -4.87 -15.11 -0.01
C ILE A 173 -6.35 -14.72 -0.12
N VAL A 174 -6.85 -13.95 0.85
CA VAL A 174 -8.28 -13.66 0.98
C VAL A 174 -8.79 -12.69 -0.07
N LEU A 175 -8.00 -11.69 -0.43
CA LEU A 175 -8.36 -10.67 -1.40
C LEU A 175 -7.69 -10.89 -2.76
N GLY A 176 -6.66 -11.75 -2.79
CA GLY A 176 -6.01 -12.16 -4.02
C GLY A 176 -6.85 -13.08 -4.89
N ASP A 177 -6.44 -13.20 -6.14
CA ASP A 177 -7.05 -14.06 -7.16
C ASP A 177 -6.41 -15.47 -7.25
N GLY A 178 -5.38 -15.75 -6.43
CA GLY A 178 -4.59 -16.97 -6.47
C GLY A 178 -3.67 -17.09 -7.69
N GLY A 179 -3.60 -16.04 -8.52
CA GLY A 179 -2.79 -15.98 -9.73
C GLY A 179 -1.29 -15.79 -9.48
N PRO A 180 -0.48 -15.74 -10.55
CA PRO A 180 0.99 -15.71 -10.45
C PRO A 180 1.54 -14.58 -9.59
N ARG A 181 0.97 -13.39 -9.65
CA ARG A 181 1.42 -12.25 -8.86
C ARG A 181 1.18 -12.44 -7.37
N HIS A 182 0.00 -12.93 -6.97
CA HIS A 182 -0.30 -13.24 -5.57
C HIS A 182 0.51 -14.44 -5.06
N GLN A 183 0.80 -15.42 -5.92
CA GLN A 183 1.72 -16.52 -5.59
C GLN A 183 3.16 -16.01 -5.34
N ALA A 184 3.66 -15.10 -6.18
CA ALA A 184 4.96 -14.45 -6.00
C ALA A 184 5.02 -13.60 -4.74
N THR A 185 3.94 -12.86 -4.45
CA THR A 185 3.76 -12.09 -3.21
C THR A 185 3.81 -13.00 -1.99
N LEU A 186 3.02 -14.07 -1.96
CA LEU A 186 3.02 -15.04 -0.87
C LEU A 186 4.41 -15.65 -0.69
N LYS A 187 5.08 -16.02 -1.80
CA LYS A 187 6.44 -16.55 -1.75
C LYS A 187 7.42 -15.55 -1.14
N ALA A 188 7.36 -14.28 -1.50
CA ALA A 188 8.22 -13.24 -0.93
C ALA A 188 8.01 -13.08 0.59
N LEU A 189 6.77 -13.15 1.08
CA LEU A 189 6.45 -13.13 2.51
C LEU A 189 6.97 -14.38 3.23
N ILE A 190 6.84 -15.56 2.63
CA ILE A 190 7.38 -16.83 3.15
C ILE A 190 8.90 -16.77 3.25
N ASP A 191 9.57 -16.34 2.19
CA ASP A 191 11.04 -16.23 2.15
C ASP A 191 11.55 -15.24 3.23
N ALA A 192 10.79 -14.21 3.51
CA ALA A 192 11.05 -13.23 4.57
C ALA A 192 10.74 -13.75 5.98
N LYS A 193 10.20 -14.98 6.12
CA LYS A 193 9.84 -15.60 7.41
C LYS A 193 8.64 -14.97 8.13
N ALA A 194 7.66 -14.50 7.37
CA ALA A 194 6.37 -14.13 7.94
C ALA A 194 5.75 -15.31 8.70
N ASN A 195 5.05 -15.03 9.79
CA ASN A 195 4.41 -16.06 10.60
C ASN A 195 3.16 -16.63 9.89
N LEU A 196 3.28 -17.85 9.40
CA LEU A 196 2.23 -18.56 8.66
C LEU A 196 1.15 -19.20 9.56
N GLN A 197 1.27 -19.06 10.88
CA GLN A 197 0.32 -19.61 11.84
C GLN A 197 -0.66 -18.58 12.39
N LEU A 198 -0.45 -17.29 12.09
CA LEU A 198 -1.41 -16.25 12.50
C LEU A 198 -2.72 -16.45 11.76
N ALA A 199 -3.78 -16.64 12.56
CA ALA A 199 -5.11 -16.91 12.04
C ALA A 199 -5.97 -15.63 11.96
N ASP A 200 -6.98 -15.65 11.13
CA ASP A 200 -8.01 -14.61 11.09
C ASP A 200 -8.90 -14.64 12.32
N ARG A 201 -9.84 -13.70 12.41
CA ARG A 201 -10.79 -13.61 13.54
C ARG A 201 -11.64 -14.87 13.76
N SER A 202 -11.78 -15.71 12.72
CA SER A 202 -12.51 -16.97 12.78
C SER A 202 -11.62 -18.17 13.10
N GLY A 203 -10.34 -17.94 13.43
CA GLY A 203 -9.37 -19.00 13.74
C GLY A 203 -8.83 -19.72 12.50
N ARG A 204 -9.05 -19.21 11.28
CA ARG A 204 -8.57 -19.84 10.05
C ARG A 204 -7.16 -19.40 9.75
N THR A 205 -6.25 -20.37 9.64
CA THR A 205 -4.86 -20.11 9.25
C THR A 205 -4.74 -19.79 7.76
N PRO A 206 -3.62 -19.18 7.28
CA PRO A 206 -3.36 -18.98 5.87
C PRO A 206 -3.53 -20.25 5.02
N LEU A 207 -3.09 -21.40 5.51
CA LEU A 207 -3.26 -22.68 4.81
C LEU A 207 -4.73 -23.08 4.70
N ALA A 208 -5.51 -22.93 5.77
CA ALA A 208 -6.95 -23.19 5.74
C ALA A 208 -7.68 -22.28 4.73
N LEU A 209 -7.33 -21.00 4.72
CA LEU A 209 -7.90 -20.01 3.79
C LEU A 209 -7.54 -20.33 2.33
N ALA A 210 -6.29 -20.73 2.05
CA ALA A 210 -5.87 -21.12 0.71
C ALA A 210 -6.62 -22.39 0.21
N ARG A 211 -6.87 -23.37 1.12
CA ARG A 211 -7.67 -24.56 0.85
C ARG A 211 -9.13 -24.22 0.55
N GLU A 212 -9.76 -23.39 1.36
CA GLU A 212 -11.14 -22.93 1.15
C GLU A 212 -11.34 -22.26 -0.21
N ARG A 213 -10.31 -21.53 -0.69
CA ARG A 213 -10.34 -20.84 -1.97
C ARG A 213 -9.94 -21.73 -3.17
N GLY A 214 -9.47 -22.94 -2.92
CA GLY A 214 -9.00 -23.83 -3.96
C GLY A 214 -7.69 -23.39 -4.62
N TYR A 215 -6.87 -22.57 -3.95
CA TYR A 215 -5.61 -22.05 -4.49
C TYR A 215 -4.48 -23.05 -4.32
N ALA A 216 -4.51 -24.13 -5.11
CA ALA A 216 -3.60 -25.26 -4.99
C ALA A 216 -2.10 -24.89 -5.04
N ALA A 217 -1.72 -23.87 -5.81
CA ALA A 217 -0.33 -23.41 -5.85
C ALA A 217 0.09 -22.76 -4.54
N MET A 218 -0.77 -21.90 -3.96
CA MET A 218 -0.52 -21.27 -2.66
C MET A 218 -0.52 -22.27 -1.52
N GLN A 219 -1.39 -23.30 -1.56
CA GLN A 219 -1.38 -24.41 -0.60
C GLN A 219 -0.01 -25.09 -0.58
N ARG A 220 0.51 -25.48 -1.75
CA ARG A 220 1.84 -26.11 -1.85
C ARG A 220 2.96 -25.22 -1.29
N LEU A 221 2.92 -23.91 -1.56
CA LEU A 221 3.91 -22.98 -1.02
C LEU A 221 3.86 -22.94 0.52
N LEU A 222 2.66 -22.86 1.09
CA LEU A 222 2.45 -22.81 2.53
C LEU A 222 2.86 -24.13 3.21
N GLU A 223 2.46 -25.29 2.65
CA GLU A 223 2.80 -26.60 3.17
C GLU A 223 4.33 -26.85 3.13
N ALA A 224 4.98 -26.50 2.03
CA ALA A 224 6.43 -26.58 1.89
C ALA A 224 7.18 -25.69 2.91
N ALA A 225 6.54 -24.59 3.35
CA ALA A 225 7.08 -23.69 4.36
C ALA A 225 6.70 -24.09 5.81
N GLY A 226 6.00 -25.21 6.01
CA GLY A 226 5.63 -25.71 7.34
C GLY A 226 4.38 -25.07 7.95
N ALA A 227 3.51 -24.45 7.15
CA ALA A 227 2.21 -23.98 7.63
C ALA A 227 1.31 -25.16 8.03
N ARG A 228 0.46 -24.94 9.05
CA ARG A 228 -0.43 -25.97 9.64
C ARG A 228 -1.87 -25.50 9.70
#